data_e78c463aa8e52356d5442e28e586e8c2
#
_entry.id   e78c463aa8e52356d5442e28e586e8c2
#
_cell.length_a   1.000
_cell.length_b   1.000
_cell.length_c   1.000
_cell.angle_alpha   90.00
_cell.angle_beta   90.00
_cell.angle_gamma   90.00
#
_symmetry.space_group_name_H-M   'P 1'
#
loop_
_entity.id
_entity.type
_entity.pdbx_description
1 polymer ?
#
loop_
_entity_poly.entity_id
_entity_poly.type
_entity_poly.pdbx_seq_one_letter_code
_entity_poly.pdbx_strand_id
1 'polypeptide(L)'
;MNKTVAYTNLAEWFEYLNDDCDYENWSQYLLLKLKKYPLVYGLDVGCGGGWFTRAFAKQGYRMTGLDNSPQMLDYAQRQALREGVQGEYLLGDITKIKLPKRFDFVTAINDCFNYVPKNKLNAAIKNVAAAIKKGGIFLFDISSKRKFENKIANTVSADDREDVTYLSFNKVEDDKATLDVTLFIKRADGAFERRDETHVQYIYTEQEITQALLKNGFSLITVEGHLGEEKEQSDRLCFLAKKE
;
A
#
# COMPACT_ATOMS: atom_id res chain seq x y z
N MET A 1 18.98 18.81 -8.91
CA MET A 1 18.84 18.23 -7.55
C MET A 1 18.58 16.74 -7.72
N ASN A 2 19.24 15.90 -6.92
CA ASN A 2 18.95 14.47 -6.95
C ASN A 2 17.62 14.27 -6.23
N LYS A 3 16.58 13.82 -6.96
CA LYS A 3 15.31 13.43 -6.35
C LYS A 3 15.48 12.13 -5.56
N THR A 4 14.97 12.09 -4.35
CA THR A 4 14.98 10.89 -3.53
C THR A 4 13.90 9.90 -3.98
N VAL A 5 14.02 8.65 -3.56
CA VAL A 5 13.01 7.62 -3.84
C VAL A 5 11.75 7.89 -3.03
N ALA A 6 10.63 7.31 -3.48
CA ALA A 6 9.32 7.41 -2.85
C ALA A 6 9.37 7.13 -1.33
N TYR A 7 8.58 7.89 -0.58
CA TYR A 7 8.41 7.75 0.87
C TYR A 7 9.67 7.97 1.72
N THR A 8 10.64 8.75 1.21
CA THR A 8 11.80 9.17 2.01
C THR A 8 11.47 10.44 2.80
N ASN A 9 10.94 11.46 2.14
CA ASN A 9 10.59 12.74 2.77
C ASN A 9 9.11 12.81 3.18
N LEU A 10 8.25 12.09 2.46
CA LEU A 10 6.81 12.07 2.69
C LEU A 10 6.41 11.26 3.94
N ALA A 11 7.26 10.34 4.42
CA ALA A 11 6.91 9.38 5.46
C ALA A 11 6.29 10.00 6.71
N GLU A 12 6.87 11.10 7.24
CA GLU A 12 6.36 11.80 8.43
C GLU A 12 5.03 12.53 8.20
N TRP A 13 4.72 12.85 6.95
CA TRP A 13 3.58 13.65 6.55
C TRP A 13 2.46 12.82 5.91
N PHE A 14 2.75 11.55 5.60
CA PHE A 14 1.85 10.72 4.79
C PHE A 14 0.46 10.58 5.41
N GLU A 15 0.35 10.21 6.69
CA GLU A 15 -0.95 10.07 7.34
C GLU A 15 -1.66 11.42 7.52
N TYR A 16 -0.90 12.49 7.79
CA TYR A 16 -1.44 13.84 7.93
C TYR A 16 -2.01 14.39 6.61
N LEU A 17 -1.29 14.19 5.50
CA LEU A 17 -1.73 14.64 4.16
C LEU A 17 -2.81 13.75 3.54
N ASN A 18 -3.09 12.59 4.12
CA ASN A 18 -4.14 11.65 3.68
C ASN A 18 -5.23 11.47 4.76
N ASP A 19 -5.50 12.48 5.56
CA ASP A 19 -6.52 12.44 6.61
C ASP A 19 -7.97 12.40 6.07
N ASP A 20 -8.17 12.74 4.80
CA ASP A 20 -9.41 12.57 4.05
C ASP A 20 -9.64 11.13 3.58
N CYS A 21 -8.61 10.27 3.65
CA CYS A 21 -8.76 8.85 3.40
C CYS A 21 -9.44 8.21 4.61
N ASP A 22 -10.70 7.82 4.48
CA ASP A 22 -11.48 7.18 5.54
C ASP A 22 -10.92 5.80 5.92
N TYR A 23 -9.71 5.82 6.51
CA TYR A 23 -8.97 4.62 6.91
C TYR A 23 -9.74 3.74 7.89
N GLU A 24 -10.55 4.36 8.76
CA GLU A 24 -11.35 3.63 9.75
C GLU A 24 -12.41 2.76 9.05
N ASN A 25 -13.24 3.36 8.19
CA ASN A 25 -14.25 2.63 7.43
C ASN A 25 -13.60 1.60 6.48
N TRP A 26 -12.49 1.97 5.86
CA TRP A 26 -11.76 1.04 4.99
C TRP A 26 -11.22 -0.17 5.76
N SER A 27 -10.61 0.04 6.93
CA SER A 27 -10.11 -1.07 7.74
C SER A 27 -11.24 -1.99 8.22
N GLN A 28 -12.39 -1.42 8.61
CA GLN A 28 -13.59 -2.20 8.99
C GLN A 28 -14.09 -3.06 7.82
N TYR A 29 -14.16 -2.50 6.63
CA TYR A 29 -14.56 -3.22 5.42
C TYR A 29 -13.62 -4.42 5.13
N LEU A 30 -12.30 -4.20 5.19
CA LEU A 30 -11.32 -5.27 4.99
C LEU A 30 -11.42 -6.35 6.07
N LEU A 31 -11.61 -5.95 7.33
CA LEU A 31 -11.82 -6.86 8.47
C LEU A 31 -13.05 -7.74 8.28
N LEU A 32 -14.16 -7.22 7.75
CA LEU A 32 -15.36 -8.02 7.46
C LEU A 32 -15.09 -9.14 6.45
N LYS A 33 -14.14 -8.92 5.52
CA LYS A 33 -13.71 -9.97 4.59
C LYS A 33 -12.85 -11.03 5.27
N LEU A 34 -11.91 -10.60 6.11
CA LEU A 34 -10.99 -11.50 6.81
C LEU A 34 -11.70 -12.32 7.90
N LYS A 35 -12.67 -11.77 8.61
CA LYS A 35 -13.45 -12.46 9.68
C LYS A 35 -14.19 -13.73 9.21
N LYS A 36 -14.34 -13.91 7.92
CA LYS A 36 -14.95 -15.13 7.34
C LYS A 36 -14.03 -16.36 7.39
N TYR A 37 -12.77 -16.19 7.79
CA TYR A 37 -11.74 -17.23 7.77
C TYR A 37 -11.09 -17.35 9.16
N PRO A 38 -10.62 -18.55 9.56
CA PRO A 38 -9.95 -18.78 10.84
C PRO A 38 -8.48 -18.30 10.79
N LEU A 39 -8.26 -17.00 10.82
CA LEU A 39 -6.95 -16.35 10.63
C LEU A 39 -6.42 -15.84 11.96
N VAL A 40 -5.11 -15.94 12.17
CA VAL A 40 -4.40 -15.45 13.38
C VAL A 40 -3.18 -14.61 13.00
N TYR A 41 -2.32 -15.13 12.12
CA TYR A 41 -1.05 -14.50 11.76
C TYR A 41 -1.17 -13.79 10.41
N GLY A 42 -0.99 -12.48 10.39
CA GLY A 42 -1.05 -11.64 9.19
C GLY A 42 0.29 -11.02 8.83
N LEU A 43 0.53 -10.87 7.54
CA LEU A 43 1.60 -10.05 6.96
C LEU A 43 0.97 -8.91 6.19
N ASP A 44 1.40 -7.69 6.46
CA ASP A 44 0.99 -6.48 5.75
C ASP A 44 2.15 -6.00 4.88
N VAL A 45 2.04 -6.18 3.56
CA VAL A 45 3.09 -5.87 2.58
C VAL A 45 2.92 -4.45 2.07
N GLY A 46 3.98 -3.67 2.09
CA GLY A 46 3.93 -2.24 1.82
C GLY A 46 3.14 -1.53 2.92
N CYS A 47 3.40 -1.90 4.19
CA CYS A 47 2.62 -1.43 5.33
C CYS A 47 2.71 0.09 5.55
N GLY A 48 3.67 0.77 4.92
CA GLY A 48 3.90 2.20 5.07
C GLY A 48 4.01 2.61 6.54
N GLY A 49 3.27 3.63 6.94
CA GLY A 49 3.18 4.11 8.33
C GLY A 49 2.49 3.14 9.29
N GLY A 50 2.05 1.96 8.82
CA GLY A 50 1.53 0.87 9.65
C GLY A 50 0.07 1.03 10.07
N TRP A 51 -0.73 1.88 9.42
CA TRP A 51 -2.12 2.09 9.79
C TRP A 51 -2.92 0.77 9.81
N PHE A 52 -2.97 0.05 8.67
CA PHE A 52 -3.71 -1.21 8.58
C PHE A 52 -3.10 -2.30 9.46
N THR A 53 -1.78 -2.36 9.57
CA THR A 53 -1.08 -3.25 10.51
C THR A 53 -1.58 -3.05 11.93
N ARG A 54 -1.65 -1.79 12.42
CA ARG A 54 -2.16 -1.45 13.75
C ARG A 54 -3.66 -1.73 13.89
N ALA A 55 -4.46 -1.36 12.87
CA ALA A 55 -5.91 -1.58 12.89
C ALA A 55 -6.25 -3.07 13.03
N PHE A 56 -5.55 -3.95 12.29
CA PHE A 56 -5.76 -5.39 12.37
C PHE A 56 -5.23 -5.97 13.69
N ALA A 57 -4.09 -5.49 14.19
CA ALA A 57 -3.55 -5.91 15.49
C ALA A 57 -4.53 -5.59 16.64
N LYS A 58 -5.19 -4.43 16.64
CA LYS A 58 -6.24 -4.06 17.60
C LYS A 58 -7.45 -5.00 17.57
N GLN A 59 -7.68 -5.71 16.47
CA GLN A 59 -8.74 -6.72 16.35
C GLN A 59 -8.28 -8.14 16.72
N GLY A 60 -7.07 -8.26 17.28
CA GLY A 60 -6.54 -9.52 17.81
C GLY A 60 -5.71 -10.34 16.82
N TYR A 61 -5.46 -9.86 15.61
CA TYR A 61 -4.53 -10.51 14.69
C TYR A 61 -3.08 -10.25 15.12
N ARG A 62 -2.22 -11.25 14.93
CA ARG A 62 -0.77 -11.10 15.14
C ARG A 62 -0.13 -10.61 13.85
N MET A 63 0.11 -9.31 13.78
CA MET A 63 0.54 -8.65 12.56
C MET A 63 2.05 -8.49 12.48
N THR A 64 2.57 -8.68 11.25
CA THR A 64 3.91 -8.27 10.84
C THR A 64 3.76 -7.29 9.68
N GLY A 65 4.30 -6.08 9.78
CA GLY A 65 4.39 -5.13 8.68
C GLY A 65 5.69 -5.34 7.91
N LEU A 66 5.64 -5.24 6.59
CA LEU A 66 6.80 -5.27 5.69
C LEU A 66 6.76 -4.04 4.80
N ASP A 67 7.83 -3.27 4.80
CA ASP A 67 7.99 -2.14 3.86
C ASP A 67 9.45 -2.03 3.39
N ASN A 68 9.68 -1.38 2.25
CA ASN A 68 11.01 -1.13 1.71
C ASN A 68 11.57 0.25 2.09
N SER A 69 10.77 1.11 2.71
CA SER A 69 11.17 2.42 3.23
C SER A 69 11.51 2.33 4.72
N PRO A 70 12.78 2.54 5.11
CA PRO A 70 13.14 2.57 6.52
C PRO A 70 12.49 3.76 7.25
N GLN A 71 12.22 4.87 6.56
CA GLN A 71 11.55 6.03 7.14
C GLN A 71 10.08 5.73 7.48
N MET A 72 9.37 5.03 6.59
CA MET A 72 8.01 4.56 6.87
C MET A 72 7.97 3.61 8.05
N LEU A 73 8.90 2.66 8.13
CA LEU A 73 8.95 1.71 9.25
C LEU A 73 9.30 2.37 10.58
N ASP A 74 10.18 3.37 10.58
CA ASP A 74 10.46 4.17 11.79
C ASP A 74 9.20 4.89 12.26
N TYR A 75 8.47 5.53 11.34
CA TYR A 75 7.19 6.15 11.64
C TYR A 75 6.17 5.12 12.17
N ALA A 76 6.02 3.97 11.51
CA ALA A 76 5.11 2.91 11.91
C ALA A 76 5.38 2.39 13.33
N GLN A 77 6.65 2.17 13.68
CA GLN A 77 7.06 1.73 15.01
C GLN A 77 6.73 2.78 16.09
N ARG A 78 7.00 4.06 15.81
CA ARG A 78 6.66 5.15 16.72
C ARG A 78 5.15 5.26 16.95
N GLN A 79 4.34 5.12 15.90
CA GLN A 79 2.88 5.13 16.03
C GLN A 79 2.37 3.91 16.81
N ALA A 80 2.88 2.71 16.53
CA ALA A 80 2.52 1.50 17.25
C ALA A 80 2.82 1.63 18.76
N LEU A 81 3.98 2.19 19.10
CA LEU A 81 4.36 2.44 20.50
C LEU A 81 3.41 3.46 21.16
N ARG A 82 3.08 4.56 20.50
CA ARG A 82 2.13 5.59 21.00
C ARG A 82 0.74 5.02 21.26
N GLU A 83 0.30 4.11 20.41
CA GLU A 83 -1.03 3.48 20.51
C GLU A 83 -1.04 2.24 21.41
N GLY A 84 0.11 1.82 21.96
CA GLY A 84 0.23 0.60 22.79
C GLY A 84 -0.06 -0.68 22.00
N VAL A 85 0.14 -0.67 20.69
CA VAL A 85 -0.12 -1.80 19.80
C VAL A 85 1.16 -2.58 19.55
N GLN A 86 1.11 -3.90 19.76
CA GLN A 86 2.24 -4.77 19.45
C GLN A 86 2.23 -5.14 17.96
N GLY A 87 3.38 -5.00 17.30
CA GLY A 87 3.60 -5.39 15.91
C GLY A 87 5.08 -5.61 15.63
N GLU A 88 5.37 -6.50 14.71
CA GLU A 88 6.71 -6.70 14.18
C GLU A 88 6.80 -5.92 12.86
N TYR A 89 7.89 -5.18 12.64
CA TYR A 89 8.11 -4.43 11.41
C TYR A 89 9.42 -4.86 10.77
N LEU A 90 9.37 -5.21 9.49
CA LEU A 90 10.49 -5.77 8.73
C LEU A 90 10.83 -4.87 7.53
N LEU A 91 12.10 -4.54 7.38
CA LEU A 91 12.61 -3.86 6.18
C LEU A 91 12.84 -4.88 5.07
N GLY A 92 12.19 -4.69 3.93
CA GLY A 92 12.39 -5.59 2.78
C GLY A 92 11.55 -5.26 1.56
N ASP A 93 12.06 -5.65 0.40
CA ASP A 93 11.40 -5.56 -0.90
C ASP A 93 10.69 -6.89 -1.20
N ILE A 94 9.37 -6.87 -1.34
CA ILE A 94 8.56 -8.07 -1.61
C ILE A 94 8.97 -8.79 -2.90
N THR A 95 9.60 -8.10 -3.83
CA THR A 95 10.09 -8.73 -5.07
C THR A 95 11.34 -9.60 -4.86
N LYS A 96 12.01 -9.48 -3.71
CA LYS A 96 13.30 -10.11 -3.40
C LYS A 96 13.32 -10.90 -2.11
N ILE A 97 12.55 -10.49 -1.10
CA ILE A 97 12.61 -11.04 0.25
C ILE A 97 12.11 -12.49 0.30
N LYS A 98 12.80 -13.30 1.10
CA LYS A 98 12.33 -14.64 1.49
C LYS A 98 11.98 -14.60 2.96
N LEU A 99 10.71 -14.72 3.26
CA LEU A 99 10.23 -14.69 4.63
C LEU A 99 10.33 -16.07 5.27
N PRO A 100 10.88 -16.19 6.49
CA PRO A 100 11.01 -17.47 7.19
C PRO A 100 9.67 -17.99 7.74
N LYS A 101 8.72 -17.10 7.98
CA LYS A 101 7.41 -17.42 8.55
C LYS A 101 6.39 -17.75 7.48
N ARG A 102 5.35 -18.54 7.87
CA ARG A 102 4.16 -18.81 7.07
C ARG A 102 2.98 -18.13 7.73
N PHE A 103 2.29 -17.28 7.00
CA PHE A 103 1.16 -16.49 7.47
C PHE A 103 -0.17 -17.14 7.10
N ASP A 104 -1.22 -16.91 7.90
CA ASP A 104 -2.58 -17.32 7.58
C ASP A 104 -3.19 -16.40 6.51
N PHE A 105 -2.78 -15.15 6.51
CA PHE A 105 -3.17 -14.19 5.48
C PHE A 105 -2.07 -13.17 5.20
N VAL A 106 -2.14 -12.57 4.03
CA VAL A 106 -1.33 -11.40 3.62
C VAL A 106 -2.27 -10.30 3.16
N THR A 107 -1.97 -9.09 3.57
CA THR A 107 -2.57 -7.86 3.01
C THR A 107 -1.53 -7.07 2.24
N ALA A 108 -1.96 -6.27 1.27
CA ALA A 108 -1.16 -5.25 0.61
C ALA A 108 -2.11 -4.12 0.21
N ILE A 109 -2.33 -3.19 1.13
CA ILE A 109 -3.39 -2.20 1.05
C ILE A 109 -2.82 -0.84 0.65
N ASN A 110 -3.66 -0.05 0.01
CA ASN A 110 -3.36 1.28 -0.50
C ASN A 110 -2.34 1.25 -1.64
N ASP A 111 -2.72 0.55 -2.73
CA ASP A 111 -2.03 0.47 -4.03
C ASP A 111 -0.53 0.10 -3.99
N CYS A 112 -0.11 -0.64 -2.95
CA CYS A 112 1.26 -1.12 -2.81
C CYS A 112 1.78 -1.81 -4.08
N PHE A 113 0.96 -2.64 -4.72
CA PHE A 113 1.35 -3.36 -5.94
C PHE A 113 1.54 -2.47 -7.17
N ASN A 114 0.98 -1.26 -7.19
CA ASN A 114 1.27 -0.31 -8.26
C ASN A 114 2.72 0.19 -8.23
N TYR A 115 3.43 0.06 -7.11
CA TYR A 115 4.87 0.36 -7.01
C TYR A 115 5.76 -0.79 -7.48
N VAL A 116 5.22 -1.97 -7.74
CA VAL A 116 5.97 -3.11 -8.26
C VAL A 116 6.10 -2.99 -9.79
N PRO A 117 7.32 -3.00 -10.38
CA PRO A 117 7.48 -2.99 -11.83
C PRO A 117 6.82 -4.22 -12.49
N LYS A 118 6.22 -4.04 -13.68
CA LYS A 118 5.49 -5.12 -14.38
C LYS A 118 6.32 -6.40 -14.55
N ASN A 119 7.59 -6.28 -14.88
CA ASN A 119 8.50 -7.43 -15.02
C ASN A 119 8.83 -8.13 -13.69
N LYS A 120 8.47 -7.52 -12.54
CA LYS A 120 8.67 -8.09 -11.19
C LYS A 120 7.37 -8.53 -10.53
N LEU A 121 6.20 -8.27 -11.11
CA LEU A 121 4.90 -8.66 -10.55
C LEU A 121 4.85 -10.15 -10.19
N ASN A 122 5.26 -11.01 -11.12
CA ASN A 122 5.25 -12.45 -10.88
C ASN A 122 6.19 -12.87 -9.73
N ALA A 123 7.33 -12.20 -9.56
CA ALA A 123 8.23 -12.47 -8.44
C ALA A 123 7.62 -12.04 -7.10
N ALA A 124 6.97 -10.87 -7.05
CA ALA A 124 6.28 -10.38 -5.86
C ALA A 124 5.14 -11.33 -5.44
N ILE A 125 4.25 -11.70 -6.37
CA ILE A 125 3.15 -12.64 -6.10
C ILE A 125 3.69 -14.02 -5.68
N LYS A 126 4.78 -14.49 -6.29
CA LYS A 126 5.44 -15.75 -5.90
C LYS A 126 5.97 -15.70 -4.46
N ASN A 127 6.55 -14.58 -4.04
CA ASN A 127 7.04 -14.41 -2.67
C ASN A 127 5.88 -14.35 -1.67
N VAL A 128 4.78 -13.68 -2.01
CA VAL A 128 3.53 -13.72 -1.23
C VAL A 128 3.02 -15.16 -1.11
N ALA A 129 2.95 -15.89 -2.24
CA ALA A 129 2.50 -17.28 -2.24
C ALA A 129 3.38 -18.21 -1.37
N ALA A 130 4.69 -17.92 -1.29
CA ALA A 130 5.61 -18.65 -0.44
C ALA A 130 5.44 -18.32 1.05
N ALA A 131 4.99 -17.10 1.40
CA ALA A 131 4.76 -16.66 2.77
C ALA A 131 3.42 -17.18 3.33
N ILE A 132 2.41 -17.37 2.51
CA ILE A 132 1.06 -17.80 2.91
C ILE A 132 0.98 -19.33 3.05
N LYS A 133 0.28 -19.80 4.11
CA LYS A 133 -0.10 -21.21 4.26
C LYS A 133 -1.12 -21.62 3.20
N LYS A 134 -1.15 -22.93 2.88
CA LYS A 134 -2.23 -23.51 2.06
C LYS A 134 -3.59 -23.21 2.70
N GLY A 135 -4.55 -22.75 1.89
CA GLY A 135 -5.87 -22.31 2.34
C GLY A 135 -5.91 -20.88 2.91
N GLY A 136 -4.76 -20.23 3.04
CA GLY A 136 -4.67 -18.85 3.54
C GLY A 136 -5.11 -17.81 2.51
N ILE A 137 -5.30 -16.57 2.97
CA ILE A 137 -5.96 -15.49 2.22
C ILE A 137 -4.96 -14.42 1.80
N PHE A 138 -5.05 -13.97 0.56
CA PHE A 138 -4.38 -12.76 0.08
C PHE A 138 -5.43 -11.70 -0.27
N LEU A 139 -5.43 -10.61 0.46
CA LEU A 139 -6.34 -9.48 0.32
C LEU A 139 -5.52 -8.23 -0.01
N PHE A 140 -5.73 -7.63 -1.16
CA PHE A 140 -4.97 -6.47 -1.59
C PHE A 140 -5.76 -5.61 -2.56
N ASP A 141 -5.26 -4.42 -2.83
CA ASP A 141 -5.84 -3.53 -3.82
C ASP A 141 -4.78 -2.95 -4.76
N ILE A 142 -5.28 -2.45 -5.87
CA ILE A 142 -4.53 -1.61 -6.82
C ILE A 142 -5.36 -0.37 -7.16
N SER A 143 -4.70 0.73 -7.46
CA SER A 143 -5.30 1.85 -8.18
C SER A 143 -5.72 1.39 -9.57
N SER A 144 -6.97 1.65 -9.96
CA SER A 144 -7.52 1.22 -11.24
C SER A 144 -6.96 2.04 -12.40
N LYS A 145 -6.99 1.47 -13.61
CA LYS A 145 -6.63 2.20 -14.83
C LYS A 145 -7.46 3.49 -14.97
N ARG A 146 -8.76 3.42 -14.62
CA ARG A 146 -9.68 4.56 -14.61
C ARG A 146 -9.15 5.72 -13.74
N LYS A 147 -8.62 5.45 -12.55
CA LYS A 147 -8.02 6.47 -11.67
C LYS A 147 -6.84 7.17 -12.36
N PHE A 148 -5.94 6.38 -12.96
CA PHE A 148 -4.79 6.96 -13.66
C PHE A 148 -5.19 7.83 -14.85
N GLU A 149 -6.17 7.40 -15.64
CA GLU A 149 -6.64 8.14 -16.82
C GLU A 149 -7.43 9.40 -16.45
N ASN A 150 -8.31 9.33 -15.44
CA ASN A 150 -9.25 10.40 -15.16
C ASN A 150 -8.82 11.36 -14.05
N LYS A 151 -7.95 10.92 -13.11
CA LYS A 151 -7.58 11.71 -11.93
C LYS A 151 -6.10 12.04 -11.83
N ILE A 152 -5.24 11.24 -12.47
CA ILE A 152 -3.79 11.40 -12.32
C ILE A 152 -3.15 11.95 -13.60
N ALA A 153 -3.61 11.53 -14.77
CA ALA A 153 -2.96 11.87 -16.02
C ALA A 153 -2.86 13.39 -16.24
N ASN A 154 -1.63 13.88 -16.36
CA ASN A 154 -1.30 15.28 -16.65
C ASN A 154 -1.95 16.29 -15.68
N THR A 155 -2.05 15.92 -14.41
CA THR A 155 -2.59 16.78 -13.34
C THR A 155 -1.50 17.35 -12.46
N VAL A 156 -1.84 18.42 -11.75
CA VAL A 156 -1.09 18.92 -10.61
C VAL A 156 -1.99 18.80 -9.39
N SER A 157 -1.51 18.09 -8.37
CA SER A 157 -2.18 18.02 -7.09
C SER A 157 -1.48 18.94 -6.09
N ALA A 158 -2.24 19.66 -5.29
CA ALA A 158 -1.72 20.55 -4.25
C ALA A 158 -2.55 20.38 -2.97
N ASP A 159 -1.87 20.32 -1.85
CA ASP A 159 -2.45 20.38 -0.51
C ASP A 159 -1.59 21.33 0.33
N ASP A 160 -2.19 22.46 0.78
CA ASP A 160 -1.49 23.52 1.49
C ASP A 160 -2.00 23.56 2.93
N ARG A 161 -1.14 23.20 3.87
CA ARG A 161 -1.44 23.12 5.29
C ARG A 161 -0.48 24.01 6.09
N GLU A 162 -0.77 24.24 7.36
CA GLU A 162 0.02 25.14 8.22
C GLU A 162 1.50 24.77 8.27
N ASP A 163 1.83 23.47 8.36
CA ASP A 163 3.18 22.99 8.59
C ASP A 163 3.86 22.40 7.34
N VAL A 164 3.08 22.08 6.31
CA VAL A 164 3.56 21.48 5.08
C VAL A 164 2.70 21.82 3.89
N THR A 165 3.33 22.20 2.79
CA THR A 165 2.69 22.27 1.47
C THR A 165 3.17 21.10 0.61
N TYR A 166 2.23 20.32 0.09
CA TYR A 166 2.46 19.23 -0.83
C TYR A 166 2.10 19.66 -2.25
N LEU A 167 3.00 19.43 -3.20
CA LEU A 167 2.75 19.58 -4.62
C LEU A 167 3.16 18.30 -5.34
N SER A 168 2.33 17.84 -6.28
CA SER A 168 2.66 16.70 -7.13
C SER A 168 2.37 17.01 -8.58
N PHE A 169 3.38 16.90 -9.43
CA PHE A 169 3.27 17.02 -10.88
C PHE A 169 3.18 15.61 -11.46
N ASN A 170 2.01 15.28 -12.00
CA ASN A 170 1.68 13.91 -12.36
C ASN A 170 1.71 13.74 -13.88
N LYS A 171 2.41 12.71 -14.34
CA LYS A 171 2.50 12.33 -15.75
C LYS A 171 2.18 10.85 -15.91
N VAL A 172 1.30 10.53 -16.85
CA VAL A 172 1.00 9.16 -17.24
C VAL A 172 1.47 8.93 -18.65
N GLU A 173 2.31 7.93 -18.86
CA GLU A 173 2.82 7.50 -20.16
C GLU A 173 2.68 5.98 -20.25
N ASP A 174 1.97 5.49 -21.25
CA ASP A 174 1.69 4.09 -21.48
C ASP A 174 1.07 3.41 -20.23
N ASP A 175 1.84 2.56 -19.59
CA ASP A 175 1.43 1.79 -18.41
C ASP A 175 2.11 2.27 -17.13
N LYS A 176 2.62 3.50 -17.10
CA LYS A 176 3.39 4.06 -15.99
C LYS A 176 2.94 5.47 -15.65
N ALA A 177 2.74 5.73 -14.37
CA ALA A 177 2.58 7.06 -13.81
C ALA A 177 3.85 7.48 -13.07
N THR A 178 4.30 8.71 -13.32
CA THR A 178 5.38 9.36 -12.58
C THR A 178 4.79 10.56 -11.85
N LEU A 179 4.96 10.60 -10.54
CA LEU A 179 4.51 11.67 -9.67
C LEU A 179 5.76 12.34 -9.08
N ASP A 180 6.04 13.53 -9.55
CA ASP A 180 7.13 14.36 -9.03
C ASP A 180 6.60 15.20 -7.88
N VAL A 181 6.93 14.78 -6.66
CA VAL A 181 6.46 15.36 -5.41
C VAL A 181 7.45 16.38 -4.87
N THR A 182 6.95 17.54 -4.48
CA THR A 182 7.68 18.56 -3.74
C THR A 182 6.95 18.84 -2.44
N LEU A 183 7.65 18.80 -1.32
CA LEU A 183 7.20 19.23 -0.02
C LEU A 183 7.90 20.52 0.37
N PHE A 184 7.15 21.49 0.88
CA PHE A 184 7.69 22.63 1.61
C PHE A 184 7.31 22.45 3.07
N ILE A 185 8.29 22.15 3.91
CA ILE A 185 8.10 21.80 5.32
C ILE A 185 8.51 23.00 6.17
N LYS A 186 7.61 23.48 7.02
CA LYS A 186 7.84 24.60 7.94
C LYS A 186 8.87 24.22 9.02
N ARG A 187 9.87 25.03 9.18
CA ARG A 187 10.92 24.88 10.20
C ARG A 187 10.54 25.70 11.45
N ALA A 188 11.21 25.39 12.56
CA ALA A 188 11.00 26.10 13.83
C ALA A 188 11.33 27.61 13.75
N ASP A 189 12.19 28.03 12.81
CA ASP A 189 12.52 29.43 12.55
C ASP A 189 11.50 30.16 11.64
N GLY A 190 10.42 29.44 11.21
CA GLY A 190 9.38 29.96 10.32
C GLY A 190 9.72 29.89 8.83
N ALA A 191 10.94 29.51 8.46
CA ALA A 191 11.32 29.28 7.06
C ALA A 191 10.77 27.93 6.59
N PHE A 192 10.66 27.77 5.25
CA PHE A 192 10.24 26.50 4.65
C PHE A 192 11.45 25.80 4.02
N GLU A 193 11.56 24.52 4.30
CA GLU A 193 12.55 23.65 3.69
C GLU A 193 11.90 22.86 2.55
N ARG A 194 12.50 22.94 1.36
CA ARG A 194 12.06 22.16 0.19
C ARG A 194 12.64 20.75 0.20
N ARG A 195 11.81 19.76 0.02
CA ARG A 195 12.16 18.36 -0.19
C ARG A 195 11.50 17.81 -1.44
N ASP A 196 12.25 17.13 -2.29
CA ASP A 196 11.76 16.56 -3.54
C ASP A 196 11.91 15.05 -3.53
N GLU A 197 10.90 14.33 -4.02
CA GLU A 197 10.96 12.89 -4.27
C GLU A 197 10.15 12.52 -5.52
N THR A 198 10.40 11.33 -6.07
CA THR A 198 9.67 10.85 -7.25
C THR A 198 9.03 9.51 -6.94
N HIS A 199 7.73 9.43 -7.19
CA HIS A 199 6.98 8.18 -7.14
C HIS A 199 6.77 7.65 -8.55
N VAL A 200 6.95 6.35 -8.71
CA VAL A 200 6.68 5.65 -9.97
C VAL A 200 5.68 4.54 -9.68
N GLN A 201 4.52 4.61 -10.31
CA GLN A 201 3.47 3.61 -10.23
C GLN A 201 3.24 2.97 -11.60
N TYR A 202 2.95 1.67 -11.59
CA TYR A 202 2.66 0.89 -12.79
C TYR A 202 1.16 0.61 -12.87
N ILE A 203 0.60 0.80 -14.05
CA ILE A 203 -0.83 0.64 -14.31
C ILE A 203 -1.09 -0.81 -14.68
N TYR A 204 -1.80 -1.52 -13.80
CA TYR A 204 -2.18 -2.90 -14.01
C TYR A 204 -3.64 -3.03 -14.44
N THR A 205 -3.90 -3.98 -15.31
CA THR A 205 -5.25 -4.46 -15.60
C THR A 205 -5.65 -5.56 -14.61
N GLU A 206 -6.95 -5.73 -14.39
CA GLU A 206 -7.50 -6.85 -13.62
C GLU A 206 -7.00 -8.20 -14.16
N GLN A 207 -6.91 -8.32 -15.50
CA GLN A 207 -6.47 -9.54 -16.15
C GLN A 207 -5.00 -9.88 -15.86
N GLU A 208 -4.09 -8.89 -15.89
CA GLU A 208 -2.66 -9.10 -15.55
C GLU A 208 -2.50 -9.60 -14.12
N ILE A 209 -3.22 -8.99 -13.17
CA ILE A 209 -3.19 -9.40 -11.76
C ILE A 209 -3.76 -10.81 -11.60
N THR A 210 -4.92 -11.09 -12.18
CA THR A 210 -5.57 -12.41 -12.10
C THR A 210 -4.69 -13.52 -12.66
N GLN A 211 -4.05 -13.30 -13.81
CA GLN A 211 -3.11 -14.26 -14.40
C GLN A 211 -1.90 -14.52 -13.51
N ALA A 212 -1.35 -13.46 -12.90
CA ALA A 212 -0.23 -13.59 -11.97
C ALA A 212 -0.61 -14.37 -10.70
N LEU A 213 -1.82 -14.17 -10.15
CA LEU A 213 -2.35 -14.93 -9.03
C LEU A 213 -2.49 -16.42 -9.39
N LEU A 214 -3.18 -16.74 -10.47
CA LEU A 214 -3.40 -18.12 -10.93
C LEU A 214 -2.07 -18.86 -11.17
N LYS A 215 -1.12 -18.22 -11.84
CA LYS A 215 0.21 -18.78 -12.09
C LYS A 215 0.96 -19.15 -10.81
N ASN A 216 0.70 -18.45 -9.69
CA ASN A 216 1.35 -18.68 -8.40
C ASN A 216 0.49 -19.50 -7.41
N GLY A 217 -0.55 -20.19 -7.90
CA GLY A 217 -1.36 -21.11 -7.13
C GLY A 217 -2.32 -20.41 -6.15
N PHE A 218 -2.91 -19.30 -6.59
CA PHE A 218 -4.06 -18.70 -5.95
C PHE A 218 -5.31 -18.94 -6.78
N SER A 219 -6.44 -19.18 -6.12
CA SER A 219 -7.76 -19.05 -6.71
C SER A 219 -8.33 -17.68 -6.37
N LEU A 220 -8.87 -16.99 -7.36
CA LEU A 220 -9.54 -15.71 -7.16
C LEU A 220 -10.94 -15.93 -6.58
N ILE A 221 -11.26 -15.26 -5.47
CA ILE A 221 -12.59 -15.32 -4.83
C ILE A 221 -13.45 -14.16 -5.30
N THR A 222 -12.96 -12.91 -5.19
CA THR A 222 -13.66 -11.71 -5.65
C THR A 222 -12.72 -10.67 -6.20
N VAL A 223 -13.23 -9.85 -7.13
CA VAL A 223 -12.69 -8.53 -7.49
C VAL A 223 -13.84 -7.55 -7.41
N GLU A 224 -13.68 -6.48 -6.65
CA GLU A 224 -14.70 -5.45 -6.48
C GLU A 224 -14.06 -4.08 -6.39
N GLY A 225 -14.84 -3.02 -6.47
CA GLY A 225 -14.38 -1.65 -6.28
C GLY A 225 -14.08 -1.34 -4.80
N HIS A 226 -13.66 -0.11 -4.56
CA HIS A 226 -13.39 0.38 -3.20
C HIS A 226 -14.64 0.28 -2.33
N LEU A 227 -14.48 -0.26 -1.12
CA LEU A 227 -15.59 -0.47 -0.16
C LEU A 227 -16.79 -1.26 -0.72
N GLY A 228 -16.58 -2.10 -1.75
CA GLY A 228 -17.63 -2.89 -2.38
C GLY A 228 -18.39 -2.19 -3.50
N GLU A 229 -17.89 -1.08 -3.99
CA GLU A 229 -18.43 -0.42 -5.18
C GLU A 229 -18.36 -1.32 -6.43
N GLU A 230 -19.13 -0.93 -7.45
CA GLU A 230 -19.00 -1.51 -8.78
C GLU A 230 -17.60 -1.23 -9.35
N LYS A 231 -16.87 -2.28 -9.70
CA LYS A 231 -15.45 -2.16 -10.08
C LYS A 231 -15.19 -1.29 -11.30
N GLU A 232 -16.15 -1.23 -12.23
CA GLU A 232 -16.09 -0.43 -13.46
C GLU A 232 -16.12 1.08 -13.17
N GLN A 233 -16.69 1.47 -12.03
CA GLN A 233 -16.84 2.87 -11.62
C GLN A 233 -15.82 3.29 -10.56
N SER A 234 -15.09 2.31 -10.00
CA SER A 234 -14.20 2.56 -8.88
C SER A 234 -12.78 2.96 -9.33
N ASP A 235 -12.19 3.86 -8.58
CA ASP A 235 -10.78 4.26 -8.73
C ASP A 235 -9.80 3.24 -8.16
N ARG A 236 -10.31 2.17 -7.52
CA ARG A 236 -9.53 1.14 -6.85
C ARG A 236 -10.17 -0.23 -7.06
N LEU A 237 -9.36 -1.24 -7.33
CA LEU A 237 -9.80 -2.63 -7.42
C LEU A 237 -9.26 -3.42 -6.22
N CYS A 238 -10.15 -4.03 -5.45
CA CYS A 238 -9.84 -4.86 -4.31
C CYS A 238 -9.94 -6.34 -4.70
N PHE A 239 -8.86 -7.09 -4.49
CA PHE A 239 -8.75 -8.51 -4.82
C PHE A 239 -8.75 -9.34 -3.54
N LEU A 240 -9.57 -10.37 -3.51
CA LEU A 240 -9.55 -11.42 -2.49
C LEU A 240 -9.23 -12.75 -3.17
N ALA A 241 -8.12 -13.37 -2.78
CA ALA A 241 -7.66 -14.63 -3.34
C ALA A 241 -7.28 -15.63 -2.23
N LYS A 242 -7.40 -16.93 -2.53
CA LYS A 242 -7.08 -18.02 -1.62
C LYS A 242 -5.90 -18.83 -2.16
N LYS A 243 -4.95 -19.17 -1.31
CA LYS A 243 -3.82 -20.06 -1.65
C LYS A 243 -4.27 -21.51 -1.71
N GLU A 244 -4.06 -22.14 -2.85
CA GLU A 244 -4.34 -23.57 -3.07
C GLU A 244 -3.27 -24.50 -2.46
#